data_fb58a015088938f2b72fa85f1153ce13
#
_entry.id   fb58a015088938f2b72fa85f1153ce13
#
_cell.length_a   1.000
_cell.length_b   1.000
_cell.length_c   1.000
_cell.angle_alpha   90.00
_cell.angle_beta   90.00
_cell.angle_gamma   90.00
#
_symmetry.space_group_name_H-M   'P 1'
#
loop_
_entity.id
_entity.type
_entity.pdbx_description
1 polymer ?
#
loop_
_entity_poly.entity_id
_entity_poly.type
_entity_poly.pdbx_seq_one_letter_code
_entity_poly.pdbx_strand_id
1 'polypeptide(L)'
;MELAMTMKETIGKRIKEERTRLNLSQEDLAQKVGWKKEHVKISSIERGERDIKAWELSKIASALKVDMNKLMGDLSSDESTSPFVFWRQRPDRHEEIQADFLKKSSDYSLVERLLQIEKRERKLPYENLDINTATEANVYRLASSIRDQLGLGKFPAKSLVQTLEDIYGVKFIIEDLDEGGSAATSISPKLGPCILLNSNEVPWRQHYSIAHELFHLITWNEALFQELQDNTELHDKNERLAESFAAGLLLPEEVVRDEIAKIMAGTSSINYVEIISLSRQFEVSAPAFIYRMRNLQIISWDQAKKINADLEFIRLNTIANQHRNKDLLLSDRFLRLSYQAYATGRISRAKFAKMLGVSLIDLGSVLEERGFVEDVESCEIEISNS
;
A
#
# COMPACT_ATOMS: atom_id res chain seq x y z
N MET A 1 28.58 31.97 19.49
CA MET A 1 28.70 30.86 20.46
C MET A 1 27.28 30.35 20.69
N GLU A 2 26.87 29.40 19.86
CA GLU A 2 25.56 28.75 20.04
C GLU A 2 25.61 27.91 21.33
N LEU A 3 24.74 28.21 22.27
CA LEU A 3 24.57 27.38 23.45
C LEU A 3 24.08 26.00 23.00
N ALA A 4 24.86 24.94 23.26
CA ALA A 4 24.45 23.58 22.98
C ALA A 4 23.13 23.29 23.74
N MET A 5 22.08 22.96 22.98
CA MET A 5 20.77 22.55 23.55
C MET A 5 20.98 21.33 24.45
N THR A 6 20.32 21.33 25.59
CA THR A 6 20.31 20.17 26.46
C THR A 6 19.53 19.00 25.83
N MET A 7 19.84 17.77 26.20
CA MET A 7 19.14 16.57 25.69
C MET A 7 17.61 16.68 25.84
N LYS A 8 17.13 17.23 26.96
CA LYS A 8 15.69 17.42 27.22
C LYS A 8 15.05 18.46 26.30
N GLU A 9 15.75 19.57 25.99
CA GLU A 9 15.30 20.56 25.03
C GLU A 9 15.25 19.98 23.62
N THR A 10 16.22 19.16 23.25
CA THR A 10 16.26 18.48 21.95
C THR A 10 15.08 17.49 21.81
N ILE A 11 14.82 16.67 22.83
CA ILE A 11 13.71 15.75 22.85
C ILE A 11 12.38 16.50 22.80
N GLY A 12 12.23 17.56 23.61
CA GLY A 12 11.03 18.39 23.63
C GLY A 12 10.71 19.04 22.28
N LYS A 13 11.74 19.57 21.62
CA LYS A 13 11.63 20.15 20.28
C LYS A 13 11.15 19.12 19.26
N ARG A 14 11.71 17.91 19.24
CA ARG A 14 11.31 16.83 18.33
C ARG A 14 9.89 16.35 18.58
N ILE A 15 9.48 16.23 19.84
CA ILE A 15 8.08 15.92 20.20
C ILE A 15 7.15 16.96 19.61
N LYS A 16 7.47 18.26 19.75
CA LYS A 16 6.68 19.36 19.19
C LYS A 16 6.61 19.29 17.67
N GLU A 17 7.75 19.04 16.99
CA GLU A 17 7.82 18.92 15.54
C GLU A 17 6.93 17.78 15.05
N GLU A 18 7.04 16.58 15.63
CA GLU A 18 6.24 15.41 15.24
C GLU A 18 4.74 15.60 15.56
N ARG A 19 4.41 16.24 16.68
CA ARG A 19 3.02 16.59 17.00
C ARG A 19 2.42 17.56 16.00
N THR A 20 3.17 18.60 15.65
CA THR A 20 2.72 19.61 14.68
C THR A 20 2.57 19.00 13.29
N ARG A 21 3.48 18.11 12.91
CA ARG A 21 3.40 17.34 11.65
C ARG A 21 2.12 16.49 11.55
N LEU A 22 1.60 16.01 12.68
CA LEU A 22 0.34 15.27 12.75
C LEU A 22 -0.88 16.17 13.01
N ASN A 23 -0.75 17.50 12.91
CA ASN A 23 -1.79 18.49 13.20
C ASN A 23 -2.47 18.30 14.57
N LEU A 24 -1.75 17.74 15.55
CA LEU A 24 -2.28 17.52 16.89
C LEU A 24 -2.07 18.76 17.78
N SER A 25 -3.08 19.14 18.53
CA SER A 25 -2.90 20.07 19.65
C SER A 25 -2.15 19.40 20.82
N GLN A 26 -1.63 20.17 21.76
CA GLN A 26 -1.03 19.59 22.97
C GLN A 26 -2.05 18.80 23.80
N GLU A 27 -3.31 19.19 23.75
CA GLU A 27 -4.42 18.50 24.38
C GLU A 27 -4.73 17.15 23.70
N ASP A 28 -4.75 17.12 22.36
CA ASP A 28 -4.93 15.89 21.59
C ASP A 28 -3.83 14.88 21.89
N LEU A 29 -2.56 15.33 21.91
CA LEU A 29 -1.45 14.46 22.25
C LEU A 29 -1.56 13.94 23.69
N ALA A 30 -1.91 14.79 24.65
CA ALA A 30 -2.13 14.37 26.05
C ALA A 30 -3.24 13.31 26.14
N GLN A 31 -4.32 13.49 25.41
CA GLN A 31 -5.42 12.52 25.34
C GLN A 31 -4.96 11.18 24.74
N LYS A 32 -4.26 11.19 23.62
CA LYS A 32 -3.70 9.99 22.96
C LYS A 32 -2.70 9.23 23.85
N VAL A 33 -1.93 9.94 24.68
CA VAL A 33 -0.99 9.36 25.66
C VAL A 33 -1.72 8.81 26.91
N GLY A 34 -3.02 9.11 27.06
CA GLY A 34 -3.82 8.73 28.23
C GLY A 34 -3.67 9.67 29.42
N TRP A 35 -3.15 10.87 29.20
CA TRP A 35 -3.00 11.92 30.23
C TRP A 35 -4.17 12.90 30.17
N LYS A 36 -5.38 12.40 30.45
CA LYS A 36 -6.60 13.22 30.43
C LYS A 36 -6.42 14.46 31.32
N LYS A 37 -6.65 15.67 30.77
CA LYS A 37 -6.52 16.99 31.42
C LYS A 37 -5.11 17.42 31.82
N GLU A 38 -4.06 16.78 31.35
CA GLU A 38 -2.68 17.10 31.72
C GLU A 38 -1.86 17.65 30.51
N HIS A 39 -2.49 18.42 29.62
CA HIS A 39 -1.82 19.08 28.48
C HIS A 39 -0.62 19.96 28.91
N VAL A 40 -0.66 20.49 30.16
CA VAL A 40 0.47 21.22 30.75
C VAL A 40 1.74 20.37 30.83
N LYS A 41 1.63 19.04 30.98
CA LYS A 41 2.78 18.14 30.94
C LYS A 41 3.42 18.11 29.54
N ILE A 42 2.61 18.02 28.49
CA ILE A 42 3.12 18.06 27.12
C ILE A 42 3.82 19.39 26.86
N SER A 43 3.19 20.52 27.23
CA SER A 43 3.76 21.83 27.07
C SER A 43 5.12 21.98 27.79
N SER A 44 5.23 21.52 29.04
CA SER A 44 6.50 21.60 29.80
C SER A 44 7.60 20.68 29.23
N ILE A 45 7.22 19.53 28.67
CA ILE A 45 8.13 18.63 27.98
C ILE A 45 8.65 19.28 26.69
N GLU A 46 7.76 19.84 25.87
CA GLU A 46 8.10 20.52 24.62
C GLU A 46 9.02 21.73 24.80
N ARG A 47 8.93 22.41 25.95
CA ARG A 47 9.82 23.52 26.32
C ARG A 47 11.13 23.07 26.97
N GLY A 48 11.32 21.77 27.18
CA GLY A 48 12.50 21.23 27.87
C GLY A 48 12.57 21.60 29.37
N GLU A 49 11.46 22.03 29.98
CA GLU A 49 11.39 22.43 31.39
C GLU A 49 11.30 21.24 32.34
N ARG A 50 10.92 20.07 31.81
CA ARG A 50 10.70 18.86 32.58
C ARG A 50 11.50 17.68 31.99
N ASP A 51 12.08 16.86 32.87
CA ASP A 51 12.66 15.59 32.48
C ASP A 51 11.55 14.59 32.12
N ILE A 52 11.78 13.83 31.06
CA ILE A 52 10.86 12.81 30.56
C ILE A 52 11.36 11.43 30.96
N LYS A 53 10.49 10.63 31.58
CA LYS A 53 10.83 9.23 31.91
C LYS A 53 10.72 8.35 30.67
N ALA A 54 11.53 7.28 30.62
CA ALA A 54 11.56 6.38 29.44
C ALA A 54 10.17 5.82 29.08
N TRP A 55 9.33 5.48 30.07
CA TRP A 55 7.99 4.99 29.81
C TRP A 55 7.04 6.10 29.30
N GLU A 56 7.24 7.38 29.69
CA GLU A 56 6.49 8.54 29.17
C GLU A 56 6.88 8.78 27.71
N LEU A 57 8.21 8.76 27.43
CA LEU A 57 8.73 8.92 26.07
C LEU A 57 8.24 7.80 25.16
N SER A 58 8.20 6.55 25.65
CA SER A 58 7.64 5.41 24.90
C SER A 58 6.16 5.60 24.55
N LYS A 59 5.34 6.11 25.49
CA LYS A 59 3.93 6.42 25.23
C LYS A 59 3.75 7.57 24.24
N ILE A 60 4.55 8.63 24.37
CA ILE A 60 4.53 9.76 23.44
C ILE A 60 4.98 9.30 22.03
N ALA A 61 6.06 8.55 21.93
CA ALA A 61 6.53 7.99 20.66
C ALA A 61 5.45 7.12 19.99
N SER A 62 4.75 6.30 20.79
CA SER A 62 3.63 5.48 20.32
C SER A 62 2.45 6.34 19.84
N ALA A 63 2.08 7.40 20.58
CA ALA A 63 1.01 8.32 20.20
C ALA A 63 1.33 9.14 18.95
N LEU A 64 2.61 9.47 18.77
CA LEU A 64 3.14 10.18 17.59
C LEU A 64 3.51 9.24 16.44
N LYS A 65 3.35 7.91 16.61
CA LYS A 65 3.65 6.88 15.61
C LYS A 65 5.10 6.90 15.10
N VAL A 66 6.04 7.26 15.96
CA VAL A 66 7.48 7.31 15.67
C VAL A 66 8.27 6.36 16.55
N ASP A 67 9.48 6.01 16.13
CA ASP A 67 10.41 5.28 17.00
C ASP A 67 10.92 6.18 18.13
N MET A 68 11.07 5.62 19.35
CA MET A 68 11.58 6.35 20.50
C MET A 68 12.98 6.91 20.25
N ASN A 69 13.82 6.18 19.49
CA ASN A 69 15.17 6.62 19.14
C ASN A 69 15.15 7.88 18.27
N LYS A 70 14.14 8.04 17.41
CA LYS A 70 13.93 9.28 16.64
C LYS A 70 13.76 10.49 17.56
N LEU A 71 13.01 10.34 18.64
CA LEU A 71 12.83 11.41 19.61
C LEU A 71 14.10 11.66 20.45
N MET A 72 14.87 10.61 20.78
CA MET A 72 16.10 10.74 21.56
C MET A 72 17.29 11.29 20.77
N GLY A 73 17.31 11.13 19.46
CA GLY A 73 18.36 11.71 18.63
C GLY A 73 19.52 10.79 18.29
N ASP A 74 19.37 9.52 18.50
CA ASP A 74 20.41 8.52 18.19
C ASP A 74 20.42 8.12 16.70
N LEU A 75 19.94 8.99 15.82
CA LEU A 75 19.93 8.73 14.39
C LEU A 75 21.17 9.36 13.75
N SER A 76 22.01 8.53 13.19
CA SER A 76 23.05 8.91 12.24
C SER A 76 22.51 9.93 11.24
N SER A 77 23.31 10.92 10.91
CA SER A 77 23.03 12.18 10.19
C SER A 77 22.35 12.11 8.80
N ASP A 78 21.82 10.96 8.39
CA ASP A 78 21.17 10.76 7.09
C ASP A 78 19.62 10.74 7.13
N GLU A 79 18.98 11.05 8.26
CA GLU A 79 17.53 10.89 8.44
C GLU A 79 16.76 12.21 8.64
N SER A 80 17.15 13.28 7.97
CA SER A 80 16.47 14.59 8.12
C SER A 80 15.12 14.68 7.41
N THR A 81 14.75 13.74 6.53
CA THR A 81 13.47 13.78 5.81
C THR A 81 12.72 12.45 5.95
N SER A 82 11.43 12.51 6.33
CA SER A 82 10.53 11.36 6.22
C SER A 82 10.42 10.94 4.75
N PRO A 83 10.33 9.63 4.44
CA PRO A 83 10.13 9.19 3.06
C PRO A 83 8.94 9.88 2.42
N PHE A 84 9.11 10.32 1.17
CA PHE A 84 8.04 10.93 0.41
C PHE A 84 6.94 9.90 0.13
N VAL A 85 5.67 10.31 0.27
CA VAL A 85 4.51 9.48 -0.05
C VAL A 85 3.71 10.20 -1.13
N PHE A 86 3.52 9.54 -2.26
CA PHE A 86 2.69 10.01 -3.33
C PHE A 86 1.28 9.45 -3.17
N TRP A 87 0.28 10.33 -3.15
CA TRP A 87 -1.13 10.00 -2.98
C TRP A 87 -1.88 10.20 -4.29
N ARG A 88 -2.61 9.18 -4.70
CA ARG A 88 -3.61 9.32 -5.78
C ARG A 88 -4.70 10.31 -5.37
N GLN A 89 -5.25 10.14 -4.19
CA GLN A 89 -6.21 11.04 -3.57
C GLN A 89 -5.97 11.05 -2.06
N ARG A 90 -5.78 12.24 -1.49
CA ARG A 90 -5.50 12.38 -0.06
C ARG A 90 -6.79 12.30 0.74
N PRO A 91 -6.92 11.37 1.69
CA PRO A 91 -8.02 11.37 2.65
C PRO A 91 -7.86 12.52 3.66
N ASP A 92 -8.94 12.88 4.36
CA ASP A 92 -8.91 13.97 5.34
C ASP A 92 -7.87 13.74 6.45
N ARG A 93 -7.71 12.47 6.90
CA ARG A 93 -6.73 12.08 7.91
C ARG A 93 -5.39 11.61 7.32
N HIS A 94 -5.01 12.10 6.13
CA HIS A 94 -3.84 11.60 5.40
C HIS A 94 -2.54 11.63 6.21
N GLU A 95 -2.32 12.59 7.10
CA GLU A 95 -1.09 12.66 7.90
C GLU A 95 -1.00 11.53 8.92
N GLU A 96 -2.11 11.20 9.58
CA GLU A 96 -2.18 10.09 10.52
C GLU A 96 -2.00 8.74 9.80
N ILE A 97 -2.69 8.56 8.69
CA ILE A 97 -2.61 7.36 7.86
C ILE A 97 -1.20 7.21 7.26
N GLN A 98 -0.60 8.29 6.80
CA GLN A 98 0.78 8.28 6.29
C GLN A 98 1.78 7.88 7.38
N ALA A 99 1.61 8.37 8.61
CA ALA A 99 2.48 8.00 9.73
C ALA A 99 2.36 6.50 10.05
N ASP A 100 1.16 5.93 10.03
CA ASP A 100 0.94 4.49 10.22
C ASP A 100 1.52 3.68 9.07
N PHE A 101 1.30 4.11 7.82
CA PHE A 101 1.87 3.49 6.63
C PHE A 101 3.39 3.40 6.69
N LEU A 102 4.06 4.51 6.97
CA LEU A 102 5.52 4.55 7.08
C LEU A 102 6.04 3.72 8.24
N LYS A 103 5.33 3.73 9.38
CA LYS A 103 5.69 2.92 10.53
C LYS A 103 5.56 1.42 10.23
N LYS A 104 4.43 0.97 9.66
CA LYS A 104 4.23 -0.44 9.28
C LYS A 104 5.24 -0.87 8.22
N SER A 105 5.54 -0.02 7.24
CA SER A 105 6.59 -0.26 6.25
C SER A 105 7.99 -0.41 6.89
N SER A 106 8.27 0.38 7.93
CA SER A 106 9.52 0.27 8.70
C SER A 106 9.57 -1.01 9.53
N ASP A 107 8.46 -1.39 10.18
CA ASP A 107 8.35 -2.65 10.92
C ASP A 107 8.54 -3.86 9.98
N TYR A 108 7.97 -3.82 8.76
CA TYR A 108 8.16 -4.84 7.73
C TYR A 108 9.65 -4.94 7.32
N SER A 109 10.29 -3.82 7.03
CA SER A 109 11.71 -3.78 6.68
C SER A 109 12.63 -4.23 7.83
N LEU A 110 12.22 -3.98 9.09
CA LEU A 110 12.92 -4.47 10.27
C LEU A 110 12.90 -6.01 10.34
N VAL A 111 11.73 -6.61 10.12
CA VAL A 111 11.57 -8.06 10.13
C VAL A 111 12.41 -8.71 9.02
N GLU A 112 12.41 -8.17 7.80
CA GLU A 112 13.26 -8.65 6.71
C GLU A 112 14.75 -8.64 7.10
N ARG A 113 15.21 -7.55 7.75
CA ARG A 113 16.61 -7.46 8.23
C ARG A 113 16.93 -8.44 9.34
N LEU A 114 16.02 -8.59 10.32
CA LEU A 114 16.21 -9.53 11.44
C LEU A 114 16.30 -10.97 10.96
N LEU A 115 15.53 -11.34 9.94
CA LEU A 115 15.56 -12.67 9.33
C LEU A 115 16.67 -12.82 8.29
N GLN A 116 17.46 -11.79 8.06
CA GLN A 116 18.56 -11.79 7.08
C GLN A 116 18.10 -12.18 5.68
N ILE A 117 16.85 -11.76 5.33
CA ILE A 117 16.33 -11.98 3.99
C ILE A 117 17.25 -11.22 3.03
N GLU A 118 17.89 -11.96 2.16
CA GLU A 118 18.84 -11.43 1.19
C GLU A 118 18.18 -10.33 0.35
N LYS A 119 18.97 -9.29 0.03
CA LYS A 119 18.51 -8.27 -0.92
C LYS A 119 18.16 -8.98 -2.22
N ARG A 120 16.95 -8.82 -2.67
CA ARG A 120 16.46 -9.47 -3.87
C ARG A 120 17.32 -9.09 -5.06
N GLU A 121 17.70 -10.06 -5.86
CA GLU A 121 18.48 -9.86 -7.07
C GLU A 121 17.72 -9.02 -8.10
N ARG A 122 16.39 -9.15 -8.13
CA ARG A 122 15.51 -8.42 -9.06
C ARG A 122 14.98 -7.15 -8.42
N LYS A 123 15.30 -6.02 -9.06
CA LYS A 123 14.70 -4.72 -8.76
C LYS A 123 13.50 -4.51 -9.67
N LEU A 124 12.52 -3.73 -9.19
CA LEU A 124 11.44 -3.26 -10.04
C LEU A 124 12.01 -2.60 -11.30
N PRO A 125 11.42 -2.82 -12.47
CA PRO A 125 11.74 -2.04 -13.66
C PRO A 125 11.63 -0.55 -13.35
N TYR A 126 12.49 0.25 -13.96
CA TYR A 126 12.44 1.70 -13.87
C TYR A 126 12.33 2.29 -15.26
N GLU A 127 11.38 3.20 -15.43
CA GLU A 127 11.12 3.87 -16.70
C GLU A 127 11.17 5.39 -16.49
N ASN A 128 12.10 6.02 -17.21
CA ASN A 128 12.18 7.49 -17.20
C ASN A 128 11.14 8.06 -18.16
N LEU A 129 9.92 8.24 -17.69
CA LEU A 129 8.79 8.75 -18.47
C LEU A 129 8.65 10.27 -18.30
N ASP A 130 8.76 11.01 -19.38
CA ASP A 130 8.40 12.43 -19.37
C ASP A 130 6.88 12.58 -19.46
N ILE A 131 6.27 12.96 -18.36
CA ILE A 131 4.81 13.12 -18.25
C ILE A 131 4.29 14.20 -19.22
N ASN A 132 5.08 15.25 -19.51
CA ASN A 132 4.64 16.33 -20.39
C ASN A 132 4.42 15.87 -21.83
N THR A 133 5.22 14.94 -22.31
CA THR A 133 5.17 14.41 -23.69
C THR A 133 4.52 13.04 -23.80
N ALA A 134 4.35 12.34 -22.69
CA ALA A 134 3.77 11.00 -22.68
C ALA A 134 2.32 10.98 -23.17
N THR A 135 1.99 9.94 -23.91
CA THR A 135 0.65 9.66 -24.44
C THR A 135 0.13 8.33 -23.89
N GLU A 136 -1.19 8.12 -23.95
CA GLU A 136 -1.79 6.83 -23.58
C GLU A 136 -1.19 5.67 -24.39
N ALA A 137 -0.91 5.87 -25.69
CA ALA A 137 -0.31 4.84 -26.54
C ALA A 137 1.12 4.46 -26.06
N ASN A 138 1.90 5.42 -25.54
CA ASN A 138 3.19 5.13 -24.91
C ASN A 138 3.01 4.24 -23.69
N VAL A 139 2.03 4.59 -22.86
CA VAL A 139 1.76 3.90 -21.58
C VAL A 139 1.18 2.51 -21.80
N TYR A 140 0.33 2.28 -22.81
CA TYR A 140 -0.12 0.92 -23.17
C TYR A 140 1.04 0.02 -23.63
N ARG A 141 2.00 0.56 -24.37
CA ARG A 141 3.22 -0.19 -24.74
C ARG A 141 4.09 -0.49 -23.51
N LEU A 142 4.22 0.49 -22.62
CA LEU A 142 4.92 0.31 -21.35
C LEU A 142 4.24 -0.79 -20.52
N ALA A 143 2.92 -0.78 -20.38
CA ALA A 143 2.17 -1.80 -19.65
C ALA A 143 2.40 -3.21 -20.20
N SER A 144 2.44 -3.37 -21.53
CA SER A 144 2.78 -4.65 -22.17
C SER A 144 4.22 -5.09 -21.85
N SER A 145 5.19 -4.17 -21.99
CA SER A 145 6.60 -4.44 -21.66
C SER A 145 6.78 -4.85 -20.20
N ILE A 146 6.15 -4.14 -19.27
CA ILE A 146 6.20 -4.43 -17.82
C ILE A 146 5.54 -5.77 -17.51
N ARG A 147 4.39 -6.08 -18.12
CA ARG A 147 3.76 -7.40 -17.96
C ARG A 147 4.71 -8.53 -18.34
N ASP A 148 5.43 -8.38 -19.45
CA ASP A 148 6.36 -9.40 -19.93
C ASP A 148 7.61 -9.49 -19.05
N GLN A 149 8.16 -8.35 -18.61
CA GLN A 149 9.31 -8.30 -17.69
C GLN A 149 8.97 -8.93 -16.31
N LEU A 150 7.76 -8.69 -15.80
CA LEU A 150 7.30 -9.26 -14.56
C LEU A 150 6.81 -10.71 -14.69
N GLY A 151 6.64 -11.25 -15.89
CA GLY A 151 6.18 -12.61 -16.15
C GLY A 151 4.74 -12.86 -15.75
N LEU A 152 3.83 -11.86 -15.84
CA LEU A 152 2.46 -11.94 -15.33
C LEU A 152 1.51 -12.77 -16.20
N GLY A 153 1.92 -13.13 -17.41
CA GLY A 153 1.14 -13.99 -18.31
C GLY A 153 -0.14 -13.33 -18.86
N LYS A 154 -1.14 -14.17 -19.20
CA LYS A 154 -2.38 -13.74 -19.85
C LYS A 154 -3.36 -13.01 -18.91
N PHE A 155 -3.38 -13.36 -17.64
CA PHE A 155 -4.30 -12.83 -16.63
C PHE A 155 -3.50 -12.22 -15.48
N PRO A 156 -2.93 -11.03 -15.67
CA PRO A 156 -1.94 -10.45 -14.76
C PRO A 156 -2.40 -10.31 -13.32
N ALA A 157 -3.67 -9.97 -13.08
CA ALA A 157 -4.20 -9.79 -11.73
C ALA A 157 -4.00 -11.04 -10.83
N LYS A 158 -4.03 -12.26 -11.42
CA LYS A 158 -3.90 -13.52 -10.67
C LYS A 158 -2.54 -13.72 -10.01
N SER A 159 -1.47 -13.15 -10.56
CA SER A 159 -0.10 -13.29 -10.07
C SER A 159 0.54 -11.98 -9.62
N LEU A 160 -0.10 -10.83 -9.90
CA LEU A 160 0.48 -9.51 -9.69
C LEU A 160 0.96 -9.29 -8.26
N VAL A 161 0.10 -9.52 -7.26
CA VAL A 161 0.43 -9.30 -5.84
C VAL A 161 1.61 -10.17 -5.44
N GLN A 162 1.51 -11.48 -5.69
CA GLN A 162 2.56 -12.43 -5.32
C GLN A 162 3.89 -12.11 -6.03
N THR A 163 3.85 -11.79 -7.32
CA THR A 163 5.05 -11.42 -8.09
C THR A 163 5.71 -10.18 -7.51
N LEU A 164 4.93 -9.11 -7.27
CA LEU A 164 5.47 -7.86 -6.73
C LEU A 164 6.06 -8.04 -5.34
N GLU A 165 5.41 -8.82 -4.49
CA GLU A 165 5.83 -9.02 -3.11
C GLU A 165 6.99 -10.01 -3.00
N ASP A 166 6.87 -11.21 -3.58
CA ASP A 166 7.85 -12.27 -3.40
C ASP A 166 9.10 -12.08 -4.25
N ILE A 167 8.97 -11.55 -5.47
CA ILE A 167 10.10 -11.39 -6.39
C ILE A 167 10.72 -10.01 -6.29
N TYR A 168 9.91 -8.95 -6.25
CA TYR A 168 10.39 -7.57 -6.32
C TYR A 168 10.43 -6.84 -4.98
N GLY A 169 9.90 -7.43 -3.92
CA GLY A 169 9.96 -6.88 -2.56
C GLY A 169 9.07 -5.68 -2.30
N VAL A 170 8.02 -5.51 -3.11
CA VAL A 170 7.00 -4.51 -2.82
C VAL A 170 6.29 -4.88 -1.53
N LYS A 171 6.17 -3.94 -0.62
CA LYS A 171 5.47 -4.12 0.65
C LYS A 171 4.06 -3.58 0.53
N PHE A 172 3.09 -4.44 0.76
CA PHE A 172 1.68 -4.03 0.80
C PHE A 172 1.27 -3.76 2.25
N ILE A 173 0.72 -2.57 2.47
CA ILE A 173 0.14 -2.15 3.74
C ILE A 173 -1.33 -1.86 3.47
N ILE A 174 -2.22 -2.38 4.31
CA ILE A 174 -3.66 -2.21 4.13
C ILE A 174 -4.20 -1.46 5.35
N GLU A 175 -4.90 -0.35 5.10
CA GLU A 175 -5.49 0.53 6.11
C GLU A 175 -6.88 0.97 5.67
N ASP A 176 -7.67 1.39 6.64
CA ASP A 176 -8.90 2.13 6.36
C ASP A 176 -8.55 3.56 5.95
N LEU A 177 -8.77 3.87 4.66
CA LEU A 177 -8.49 5.19 4.09
C LEU A 177 -9.70 6.10 4.04
N ASP A 178 -10.78 5.77 4.77
CA ASP A 178 -12.07 6.45 4.69
C ASP A 178 -12.65 6.43 3.24
N GLU A 179 -13.72 7.19 3.00
CA GLU A 179 -14.38 7.24 1.66
C GLU A 179 -13.57 7.99 0.61
N GLY A 180 -12.62 8.83 1.03
CA GLY A 180 -11.86 9.72 0.14
C GLY A 180 -10.53 9.18 -0.36
N GLY A 181 -10.01 8.09 0.20
CA GLY A 181 -8.69 7.54 -0.14
C GLY A 181 -8.80 6.24 -0.95
N SER A 182 -7.94 6.05 -1.95
CA SER A 182 -7.88 4.78 -2.68
C SER A 182 -6.57 4.04 -2.46
N ALA A 183 -5.43 4.71 -2.64
CA ALA A 183 -4.10 4.13 -2.48
C ALA A 183 -3.04 5.23 -2.35
N ALA A 184 -1.84 4.83 -1.96
CA ALA A 184 -0.66 5.67 -1.99
C ALA A 184 0.61 4.82 -2.18
N THR A 185 1.65 5.45 -2.68
CA THR A 185 2.91 4.76 -2.92
C THR A 185 4.09 5.52 -2.31
N SER A 186 5.13 4.79 -1.94
CA SER A 186 6.38 5.34 -1.43
C SER A 186 7.55 4.43 -1.80
N ILE A 187 8.69 5.04 -2.09
CA ILE A 187 9.94 4.31 -2.26
C ILE A 187 11.09 5.08 -1.59
N SER A 188 11.89 4.37 -0.84
CA SER A 188 13.11 4.94 -0.24
C SER A 188 14.18 3.87 -0.08
N PRO A 189 15.47 4.24 0.01
CA PRO A 189 16.56 3.28 0.21
C PRO A 189 16.39 2.42 1.47
N LYS A 190 15.72 2.95 2.50
CA LYS A 190 15.53 2.29 3.78
C LYS A 190 14.33 1.35 3.78
N LEU A 191 13.22 1.76 3.18
CA LEU A 191 11.97 1.00 3.20
C LEU A 191 11.81 0.08 1.98
N GLY A 192 12.46 0.41 0.85
CA GLY A 192 12.15 -0.18 -0.44
C GLY A 192 10.81 0.33 -1.00
N PRO A 193 10.26 -0.32 -2.03
CA PRO A 193 8.97 0.03 -2.61
C PRO A 193 7.82 -0.41 -1.70
N CYS A 194 6.88 0.51 -1.44
CA CYS A 194 5.72 0.28 -0.58
C CYS A 194 4.45 0.78 -1.26
N ILE A 195 3.37 0.04 -1.14
CA ILE A 195 2.02 0.42 -1.59
C ILE A 195 1.08 0.34 -0.39
N LEU A 196 0.34 1.41 -0.17
CA LEU A 196 -0.78 1.49 0.76
C LEU A 196 -2.08 1.28 0.00
N LEU A 197 -2.94 0.40 0.50
CA LEU A 197 -4.24 0.07 -0.10
C LEU A 197 -5.37 0.32 0.89
N ASN A 198 -6.54 0.70 0.36
CA ASN A 198 -7.74 0.85 1.15
C ASN A 198 -8.36 -0.52 1.49
N SER A 199 -8.55 -0.80 2.79
CA SER A 199 -9.20 -2.01 3.28
C SER A 199 -10.69 -2.09 2.89
N ASN A 200 -11.31 -0.96 2.59
CA ASN A 200 -12.72 -0.88 2.21
C ASN A 200 -12.95 -1.21 0.73
N GLU A 201 -11.87 -1.35 -0.06
CA GLU A 201 -11.99 -1.75 -1.46
C GLU A 201 -12.10 -3.27 -1.61
N VAL A 202 -12.99 -3.70 -2.51
CA VAL A 202 -13.12 -5.11 -2.89
C VAL A 202 -11.90 -5.59 -3.71
N PRO A 203 -11.52 -6.89 -3.69
CA PRO A 203 -10.29 -7.39 -4.30
C PRO A 203 -10.05 -6.98 -5.75
N TRP A 204 -11.08 -7.05 -6.59
CA TRP A 204 -10.96 -6.66 -8.01
C TRP A 204 -10.75 -5.16 -8.23
N ARG A 205 -11.05 -4.32 -7.23
CA ARG A 205 -10.70 -2.91 -7.22
C ARG A 205 -9.29 -2.71 -6.69
N GLN A 206 -8.90 -3.47 -5.67
CA GLN A 206 -7.53 -3.47 -5.16
C GLN A 206 -6.51 -3.90 -6.23
N HIS A 207 -6.82 -4.89 -7.09
CA HIS A 207 -5.96 -5.23 -8.23
C HIS A 207 -5.73 -4.03 -9.14
N TYR A 208 -6.79 -3.26 -9.40
CA TYR A 208 -6.68 -2.06 -10.22
C TYR A 208 -5.84 -0.97 -9.52
N SER A 209 -6.07 -0.75 -8.23
CA SER A 209 -5.28 0.17 -7.42
C SER A 209 -3.80 -0.25 -7.37
N ILE A 210 -3.50 -1.54 -7.20
CA ILE A 210 -2.12 -2.05 -7.23
C ILE A 210 -1.45 -1.80 -8.60
N ALA A 211 -2.15 -2.06 -9.69
CA ALA A 211 -1.61 -1.82 -11.03
C ALA A 211 -1.38 -0.32 -11.28
N HIS A 212 -2.25 0.55 -10.77
CA HIS A 212 -2.12 1.99 -10.79
C HIS A 212 -0.88 2.45 -9.99
N GLU A 213 -0.75 2.01 -8.74
CA GLU A 213 0.39 2.35 -7.89
C GLU A 213 1.72 1.78 -8.42
N LEU A 214 1.68 0.65 -9.12
CA LEU A 214 2.85 0.12 -9.80
C LEU A 214 3.39 1.09 -10.86
N PHE A 215 2.51 1.81 -11.59
CA PHE A 215 2.96 2.84 -12.53
C PHE A 215 3.80 3.89 -11.81
N HIS A 216 3.36 4.40 -10.67
CA HIS A 216 4.10 5.38 -9.90
C HIS A 216 5.41 4.82 -9.34
N LEU A 217 5.46 3.54 -8.95
CA LEU A 217 6.71 2.90 -8.50
C LEU A 217 7.75 2.77 -9.61
N ILE A 218 7.34 2.37 -10.82
CA ILE A 218 8.26 2.16 -11.94
C ILE A 218 8.68 3.46 -12.62
N THR A 219 7.90 4.53 -12.48
CA THR A 219 8.22 5.88 -12.97
C THR A 219 8.67 6.81 -11.85
N TRP A 220 9.09 6.27 -10.69
CA TRP A 220 9.37 7.04 -9.48
C TRP A 220 10.39 8.15 -9.73
N ASN A 221 9.95 9.39 -9.55
CA ASN A 221 10.78 10.57 -9.58
C ASN A 221 10.29 11.54 -8.50
N GLU A 222 10.99 11.61 -7.39
CA GLU A 222 10.57 12.40 -6.23
C GLU A 222 10.46 13.89 -6.54
N ALA A 223 11.40 14.43 -7.33
CA ALA A 223 11.37 15.85 -7.73
C ALA A 223 10.13 16.17 -8.59
N LEU A 224 9.81 15.28 -9.55
CA LEU A 224 8.59 15.40 -10.33
C LEU A 224 7.35 15.28 -9.45
N PHE A 225 7.30 14.32 -8.54
CA PHE A 225 6.13 14.11 -7.68
C PHE A 225 5.91 15.26 -6.69
N GLN A 226 6.95 15.95 -6.27
CA GLN A 226 6.82 17.21 -5.53
C GLN A 226 6.20 18.31 -6.41
N GLU A 227 6.64 18.43 -7.67
CA GLU A 227 6.06 19.40 -8.63
C GLU A 227 4.57 19.10 -8.90
N LEU A 228 4.19 17.82 -9.01
CA LEU A 228 2.80 17.40 -9.23
C LEU A 228 1.86 17.83 -8.09
N GLN A 229 2.36 18.02 -6.87
CA GLN A 229 1.54 18.47 -5.73
C GLN A 229 1.07 19.93 -5.91
N ASP A 230 1.86 20.74 -6.60
CA ASP A 230 1.59 22.17 -6.82
C ASP A 230 0.98 22.45 -8.21
N ASN A 231 1.00 21.45 -9.12
CA ASN A 231 0.52 21.57 -10.49
C ASN A 231 -0.62 20.56 -10.76
N THR A 232 -1.86 21.00 -10.58
CA THR A 232 -3.05 20.16 -10.73
C THR A 232 -3.20 19.60 -12.15
N GLU A 233 -2.91 20.36 -13.20
CA GLU A 233 -3.05 19.86 -14.59
C GLU A 233 -2.07 18.73 -14.89
N LEU A 234 -0.82 18.86 -14.44
CA LEU A 234 0.20 17.85 -14.61
C LEU A 234 -0.10 16.62 -13.73
N HIS A 235 -0.60 16.84 -12.51
CA HIS A 235 -1.07 15.77 -11.64
C HIS A 235 -2.19 14.97 -12.29
N ASP A 236 -3.24 15.63 -12.78
CA ASP A 236 -4.36 14.98 -13.46
C ASP A 236 -3.91 14.20 -14.70
N LYS A 237 -2.92 14.73 -15.42
CA LYS A 237 -2.32 14.01 -16.56
C LYS A 237 -1.60 12.75 -16.11
N ASN A 238 -0.78 12.84 -15.07
CA ASN A 238 -0.06 11.69 -14.50
C ASN A 238 -1.03 10.60 -14.03
N GLU A 239 -2.12 10.98 -13.34
CA GLU A 239 -3.16 10.05 -12.90
C GLU A 239 -3.88 9.38 -14.08
N ARG A 240 -4.22 10.11 -15.16
CA ARG A 240 -4.79 9.51 -16.37
C ARG A 240 -3.84 8.52 -17.06
N LEU A 241 -2.54 8.80 -17.05
CA LEU A 241 -1.55 7.86 -17.56
C LEU A 241 -1.45 6.60 -16.70
N ALA A 242 -1.48 6.74 -15.37
CA ALA A 242 -1.51 5.61 -14.44
C ALA A 242 -2.78 4.75 -14.61
N GLU A 243 -3.94 5.38 -14.83
CA GLU A 243 -5.19 4.69 -15.18
C GLU A 243 -5.06 3.88 -16.47
N SER A 244 -4.46 4.50 -17.51
CA SER A 244 -4.25 3.84 -18.81
C SER A 244 -3.26 2.67 -18.70
N PHE A 245 -2.21 2.84 -17.86
CA PHE A 245 -1.27 1.77 -17.55
C PHE A 245 -1.96 0.60 -16.84
N ALA A 246 -2.74 0.86 -15.81
CA ALA A 246 -3.47 -0.17 -15.06
C ALA A 246 -4.42 -0.95 -15.98
N ALA A 247 -5.17 -0.25 -16.82
CA ALA A 247 -6.04 -0.87 -17.81
C ALA A 247 -5.26 -1.72 -18.84
N GLY A 248 -4.10 -1.23 -19.31
CA GLY A 248 -3.25 -1.96 -20.25
C GLY A 248 -2.59 -3.20 -19.64
N LEU A 249 -2.14 -3.08 -18.39
CA LEU A 249 -1.49 -4.17 -17.65
C LEU A 249 -2.48 -5.29 -17.35
N LEU A 250 -3.63 -4.97 -16.75
CA LEU A 250 -4.60 -5.96 -16.28
C LEU A 250 -5.45 -6.55 -17.40
N LEU A 251 -5.67 -5.79 -18.49
CA LEU A 251 -6.51 -6.14 -19.62
C LEU A 251 -5.71 -6.04 -20.93
N PRO A 252 -4.73 -6.93 -21.16
CA PRO A 252 -3.88 -6.94 -22.35
C PRO A 252 -4.75 -7.05 -23.62
N GLU A 253 -4.47 -6.20 -24.62
CA GLU A 253 -5.29 -6.09 -25.82
C GLU A 253 -5.47 -7.42 -26.54
N GLU A 254 -4.38 -8.13 -26.78
CA GLU A 254 -4.38 -9.40 -27.49
C GLU A 254 -5.22 -10.46 -26.75
N VAL A 255 -5.12 -10.51 -25.41
CA VAL A 255 -5.88 -11.48 -24.61
C VAL A 255 -7.37 -11.13 -24.58
N VAL A 256 -7.71 -9.83 -24.42
CA VAL A 256 -9.10 -9.39 -24.44
C VAL A 256 -9.75 -9.69 -25.79
N ARG A 257 -9.04 -9.42 -26.90
CA ARG A 257 -9.56 -9.73 -28.25
C ARG A 257 -9.74 -11.23 -28.46
N ASP A 258 -8.76 -12.04 -28.03
CA ASP A 258 -8.83 -13.50 -28.13
C ASP A 258 -10.02 -14.07 -27.34
N GLU A 259 -10.21 -13.64 -26.10
CA GLU A 259 -11.32 -14.15 -25.26
C GLU A 259 -12.70 -13.74 -25.83
N ILE A 260 -12.83 -12.51 -26.34
CA ILE A 260 -14.06 -12.07 -27.03
C ILE A 260 -14.26 -12.86 -28.33
N ALA A 261 -13.23 -13.08 -29.12
CA ALA A 261 -13.32 -13.85 -30.37
C ALA A 261 -13.76 -15.30 -30.12
N LYS A 262 -13.35 -15.92 -29.02
CA LYS A 262 -13.82 -17.27 -28.64
C LYS A 262 -15.32 -17.32 -28.39
N ILE A 263 -15.88 -16.30 -27.71
CA ILE A 263 -17.32 -16.21 -27.47
C ILE A 263 -18.04 -15.98 -28.81
N MET A 264 -17.52 -15.09 -29.64
CA MET A 264 -18.14 -14.75 -30.93
C MET A 264 -17.96 -15.81 -32.02
N ALA A 265 -17.16 -16.86 -31.81
CA ALA A 265 -16.99 -17.93 -32.80
C ALA A 265 -18.29 -18.67 -33.16
N GLY A 266 -19.30 -18.61 -32.28
CA GLY A 266 -20.63 -19.22 -32.50
C GLY A 266 -21.79 -18.23 -32.59
N THR A 267 -21.52 -16.91 -32.39
CA THR A 267 -22.56 -15.88 -32.32
C THR A 267 -22.06 -14.55 -32.91
N SER A 268 -22.97 -13.69 -33.35
CA SER A 268 -22.65 -12.35 -33.85
C SER A 268 -22.69 -11.27 -32.77
N SER A 269 -22.93 -11.63 -31.51
CA SER A 269 -23.11 -10.69 -30.40
C SER A 269 -22.61 -11.28 -29.08
N ILE A 270 -22.19 -10.42 -28.16
CA ILE A 270 -21.85 -10.75 -26.78
C ILE A 270 -22.96 -10.26 -25.85
N ASN A 271 -23.38 -11.07 -24.89
CA ASN A 271 -24.39 -10.70 -23.89
C ASN A 271 -23.78 -10.22 -22.57
N TYR A 272 -24.63 -9.69 -21.66
CA TYR A 272 -24.19 -9.13 -20.38
C TYR A 272 -23.55 -10.17 -19.46
N VAL A 273 -24.04 -11.41 -19.46
CA VAL A 273 -23.49 -12.49 -18.62
C VAL A 273 -22.07 -12.84 -19.06
N GLU A 274 -21.83 -12.87 -20.39
CA GLU A 274 -20.50 -13.11 -20.96
C GLU A 274 -19.53 -11.99 -20.63
N ILE A 275 -19.94 -10.72 -20.72
CA ILE A 275 -19.12 -9.55 -20.32
C ILE A 275 -18.75 -9.65 -18.84
N ILE A 276 -19.72 -9.95 -17.97
CA ILE A 276 -19.50 -10.10 -16.53
C ILE A 276 -18.57 -11.30 -16.25
N SER A 277 -18.74 -12.41 -16.97
CA SER A 277 -17.88 -13.59 -16.83
C SER A 277 -16.45 -13.30 -17.23
N LEU A 278 -16.22 -12.61 -18.35
CA LEU A 278 -14.89 -12.17 -18.77
C LEU A 278 -14.25 -11.23 -17.73
N SER A 279 -15.00 -10.24 -17.23
CA SER A 279 -14.45 -9.34 -16.22
C SER A 279 -13.96 -10.09 -14.96
N ARG A 280 -14.65 -11.17 -14.57
CA ARG A 280 -14.25 -12.03 -13.44
C ARG A 280 -13.02 -12.86 -13.78
N GLN A 281 -12.90 -13.36 -15.02
CA GLN A 281 -11.72 -14.09 -15.48
C GLN A 281 -10.45 -13.24 -15.42
N PHE A 282 -10.59 -11.94 -15.73
CA PHE A 282 -9.50 -10.95 -15.64
C PHE A 282 -9.33 -10.37 -14.22
N GLU A 283 -10.15 -10.75 -13.25
CA GLU A 283 -10.14 -10.22 -11.88
C GLU A 283 -10.30 -8.68 -11.81
N VAL A 284 -11.12 -8.11 -12.70
CA VAL A 284 -11.46 -6.67 -12.72
C VAL A 284 -12.97 -6.46 -12.56
N SER A 285 -13.39 -5.21 -12.41
CA SER A 285 -14.82 -4.88 -12.42
C SER A 285 -15.41 -4.95 -13.83
N ALA A 286 -16.70 -5.31 -13.95
CA ALA A 286 -17.36 -5.33 -15.25
C ALA A 286 -17.37 -3.96 -15.95
N PRO A 287 -17.59 -2.82 -15.27
CA PRO A 287 -17.39 -1.50 -15.87
C PRO A 287 -15.98 -1.27 -16.41
N ALA A 288 -14.91 -1.68 -15.69
CA ALA A 288 -13.54 -1.53 -16.17
C ALA A 288 -13.31 -2.33 -17.46
N PHE A 289 -13.85 -3.55 -17.53
CA PHE A 289 -13.79 -4.38 -18.75
C PHE A 289 -14.54 -3.73 -19.93
N ILE A 290 -15.72 -3.17 -19.70
CA ILE A 290 -16.51 -2.44 -20.72
C ILE A 290 -15.73 -1.22 -21.23
N TYR A 291 -15.12 -0.43 -20.34
CA TYR A 291 -14.29 0.70 -20.77
C TYR A 291 -13.06 0.24 -21.55
N ARG A 292 -12.49 -0.90 -21.21
CA ARG A 292 -11.39 -1.48 -22.01
C ARG A 292 -11.86 -1.89 -23.40
N MET A 293 -13.03 -2.54 -23.53
CA MET A 293 -13.62 -2.87 -24.84
C MET A 293 -13.79 -1.61 -25.70
N ARG A 294 -14.22 -0.53 -25.09
CA ARG A 294 -14.34 0.79 -25.76
C ARG A 294 -12.99 1.33 -26.17
N ASN A 295 -11.98 1.29 -25.31
CA ASN A 295 -10.62 1.77 -25.63
C ASN A 295 -9.99 0.97 -26.78
N LEU A 296 -10.31 -0.31 -26.88
CA LEU A 296 -9.92 -1.21 -27.96
C LEU A 296 -10.79 -1.09 -29.22
N GLN A 297 -11.75 -0.15 -29.24
CA GLN A 297 -12.69 0.07 -30.34
C GLN A 297 -13.55 -1.17 -30.71
N ILE A 298 -13.74 -2.07 -29.76
CA ILE A 298 -14.63 -3.24 -29.90
C ILE A 298 -16.10 -2.78 -29.81
N ILE A 299 -16.37 -1.81 -28.95
CA ILE A 299 -17.66 -1.13 -28.82
C ILE A 299 -17.47 0.40 -28.87
N SER A 300 -18.54 1.11 -29.25
CA SER A 300 -18.52 2.57 -29.24
C SER A 300 -18.66 3.15 -27.83
N TRP A 301 -18.37 4.45 -27.69
CA TRP A 301 -18.58 5.18 -26.44
C TRP A 301 -20.03 5.16 -25.98
N ASP A 302 -20.97 5.33 -26.91
CA ASP A 302 -22.40 5.32 -26.59
C ASP A 302 -22.89 3.93 -26.16
N GLN A 303 -22.34 2.86 -26.79
CA GLN A 303 -22.62 1.50 -26.36
C GLN A 303 -22.09 1.25 -24.93
N ALA A 304 -20.86 1.67 -24.61
CA ALA A 304 -20.28 1.51 -23.27
C ALA A 304 -21.13 2.24 -22.21
N LYS A 305 -21.53 3.49 -22.48
CA LYS A 305 -22.44 4.25 -21.59
C LYS A 305 -23.78 3.56 -21.41
N LYS A 306 -24.37 3.11 -22.49
CA LYS A 306 -25.70 2.44 -22.49
C LYS A 306 -25.65 1.17 -21.67
N ILE A 307 -24.59 0.33 -21.82
CA ILE A 307 -24.44 -0.91 -21.06
C ILE A 307 -24.30 -0.60 -19.57
N ASN A 308 -23.44 0.35 -19.20
CA ASN A 308 -23.21 0.69 -17.80
C ASN A 308 -24.44 1.35 -17.12
N ALA A 309 -25.36 1.93 -17.88
CA ALA A 309 -26.58 2.53 -17.37
C ALA A 309 -27.78 1.57 -17.43
N ASP A 310 -27.66 0.40 -18.07
CA ASP A 310 -28.74 -0.55 -18.22
C ASP A 310 -29.04 -1.25 -16.89
N LEU A 311 -30.30 -1.17 -16.46
CA LEU A 311 -30.76 -1.74 -15.19
C LEU A 311 -30.58 -3.26 -15.12
N GLU A 312 -30.73 -3.96 -16.24
CA GLU A 312 -30.53 -5.41 -16.26
C GLU A 312 -29.06 -5.77 -16.14
N PHE A 313 -28.16 -5.03 -16.80
CA PHE A 313 -26.71 -5.19 -16.58
C PHE A 313 -26.33 -4.95 -15.12
N ILE A 314 -26.82 -3.85 -14.52
CA ILE A 314 -26.56 -3.52 -13.11
C ILE A 314 -27.05 -4.65 -12.20
N ARG A 315 -28.26 -5.16 -12.42
CA ARG A 315 -28.85 -6.27 -11.65
C ARG A 315 -28.00 -7.54 -11.75
N LEU A 316 -27.64 -7.94 -12.96
CA LEU A 316 -26.83 -9.15 -13.20
C LEU A 316 -25.43 -9.02 -12.58
N ASN A 317 -24.78 -7.86 -12.74
CA ASN A 317 -23.47 -7.59 -12.15
C ASN A 317 -23.53 -7.60 -10.62
N THR A 318 -24.58 -7.06 -10.01
CA THR A 318 -24.79 -7.09 -8.56
C THR A 318 -24.90 -8.52 -8.05
N ILE A 319 -25.74 -9.35 -8.69
CA ILE A 319 -25.90 -10.78 -8.34
C ILE A 319 -24.54 -11.50 -8.48
N ALA A 320 -23.85 -11.31 -9.58
CA ALA A 320 -22.56 -11.93 -9.82
C ALA A 320 -21.51 -11.56 -8.73
N ASN A 321 -21.51 -10.30 -8.28
CA ASN A 321 -20.59 -9.82 -7.25
C ASN A 321 -20.96 -10.27 -5.83
N GLN A 322 -22.20 -10.66 -5.55
CA GLN A 322 -22.57 -11.25 -4.25
C GLN A 322 -21.87 -12.59 -4.00
N HIS A 323 -21.62 -13.35 -5.07
CA HIS A 323 -20.97 -14.67 -5.01
C HIS A 323 -19.46 -14.62 -5.32
N ARG A 324 -18.89 -13.43 -5.47
CA ARG A 324 -17.46 -13.26 -5.67
C ARG A 324 -16.75 -13.21 -4.34
N ASN A 325 -15.54 -13.83 -4.26
CA ASN A 325 -14.73 -13.73 -3.06
C ASN A 325 -14.42 -12.23 -2.77
N LYS A 326 -14.71 -11.81 -1.56
CA LYS A 326 -14.50 -10.45 -1.06
C LYS A 326 -13.39 -10.37 -0.02
N ASP A 327 -12.70 -11.48 0.25
CA ASP A 327 -11.56 -11.45 1.13
C ASP A 327 -10.51 -10.52 0.54
N LEU A 328 -10.02 -9.62 1.38
CA LEU A 328 -9.01 -8.66 0.98
C LEU A 328 -7.78 -9.39 0.43
N LEU A 329 -7.11 -8.77 -0.54
CA LEU A 329 -5.81 -9.21 -1.03
C LEU A 329 -4.75 -8.99 0.07
N LEU A 330 -4.92 -9.67 1.21
CA LEU A 330 -3.96 -9.59 2.29
C LEU A 330 -2.70 -10.34 1.89
N SER A 331 -1.61 -9.65 1.92
CA SER A 331 -0.33 -10.29 1.89
C SER A 331 -0.07 -10.97 3.24
N ASP A 332 -0.05 -12.28 3.24
CA ASP A 332 0.37 -13.03 4.41
C ASP A 332 1.88 -12.95 4.64
N ARG A 333 2.64 -12.38 3.72
CA ARG A 333 4.09 -12.36 3.81
C ARG A 333 4.58 -11.61 5.04
N PHE A 334 4.03 -10.44 5.35
CA PHE A 334 4.38 -9.72 6.56
C PHE A 334 4.06 -10.51 7.82
N LEU A 335 2.88 -11.13 7.87
CA LEU A 335 2.47 -11.99 8.98
C LEU A 335 3.42 -13.18 9.13
N ARG A 336 3.69 -13.93 8.05
CA ARG A 336 4.61 -15.08 8.04
C ARG A 336 6.01 -14.71 8.51
N LEU A 337 6.56 -13.61 8.01
CA LEU A 337 7.89 -13.14 8.41
C LEU A 337 7.92 -12.66 9.86
N SER A 338 6.90 -11.94 10.29
CA SER A 338 6.79 -11.49 11.68
C SER A 338 6.64 -12.66 12.65
N TYR A 339 5.84 -13.68 12.27
CA TYR A 339 5.72 -14.92 13.00
C TYR A 339 7.06 -15.68 13.07
N GLN A 340 7.76 -15.82 11.94
CA GLN A 340 9.08 -16.46 11.90
C GLN A 340 10.09 -15.74 12.80
N ALA A 341 10.10 -14.40 12.80
CA ALA A 341 10.96 -13.61 13.67
C ALA A 341 10.60 -13.79 15.15
N TYR A 342 9.32 -13.95 15.47
CA TYR A 342 8.86 -14.28 16.82
C TYR A 342 9.24 -15.71 17.21
N ALA A 343 8.93 -16.69 16.41
CA ALA A 343 9.22 -18.11 16.66
C ALA A 343 10.73 -18.38 16.82
N THR A 344 11.59 -17.63 16.12
CA THR A 344 13.06 -17.71 16.24
C THR A 344 13.64 -16.79 17.34
N GLY A 345 12.78 -16.18 18.18
CA GLY A 345 13.21 -15.34 19.30
C GLY A 345 13.84 -14.00 18.91
N ARG A 346 13.75 -13.58 17.65
CA ARG A 346 14.33 -12.31 17.15
C ARG A 346 13.50 -11.10 17.53
N ILE A 347 12.20 -11.28 17.78
CA ILE A 347 11.32 -10.26 18.35
C ILE A 347 10.53 -10.85 19.52
N SER A 348 10.17 -10.02 20.49
CA SER A 348 9.35 -10.44 21.62
C SER A 348 7.87 -10.55 21.23
N ARG A 349 7.09 -11.33 22.01
CA ARG A 349 5.64 -11.44 21.87
C ARG A 349 4.95 -10.06 21.86
N ALA A 350 5.39 -9.16 22.74
CA ALA A 350 4.86 -7.80 22.80
C ALA A 350 5.17 -6.98 21.55
N LYS A 351 6.38 -7.12 20.96
CA LYS A 351 6.75 -6.46 19.71
C LYS A 351 5.93 -7.02 18.55
N PHE A 352 5.74 -8.33 18.51
CA PHE A 352 4.94 -9.01 17.48
C PHE A 352 3.47 -8.54 17.50
N ALA A 353 2.81 -8.56 18.68
CA ALA A 353 1.44 -8.04 18.82
C ALA A 353 1.33 -6.58 18.39
N LYS A 354 2.30 -5.73 18.78
CA LYS A 354 2.36 -4.32 18.38
C LYS A 354 2.50 -4.14 16.86
N MET A 355 3.29 -4.97 16.19
CA MET A 355 3.48 -4.94 14.74
C MET A 355 2.19 -5.30 14.00
N LEU A 356 1.44 -6.25 14.51
CA LEU A 356 0.14 -6.66 13.96
C LEU A 356 -1.00 -5.71 14.34
N GLY A 357 -0.78 -4.76 15.26
CA GLY A 357 -1.81 -3.85 15.75
C GLY A 357 -2.84 -4.51 16.66
N VAL A 358 -2.51 -5.66 17.26
CA VAL A 358 -3.41 -6.43 18.14
C VAL A 358 -2.99 -6.37 19.61
N SER A 359 -3.93 -6.62 20.51
CA SER A 359 -3.60 -6.74 21.93
C SER A 359 -2.81 -8.04 22.20
N LEU A 360 -2.05 -8.07 23.32
CA LEU A 360 -1.36 -9.29 23.75
C LEU A 360 -2.32 -10.44 24.05
N ILE A 361 -3.56 -10.13 24.44
CA ILE A 361 -4.58 -11.13 24.78
C ILE A 361 -5.13 -11.77 23.50
N ASP A 362 -5.37 -10.95 22.47
CA ASP A 362 -6.00 -11.38 21.22
C ASP A 362 -5.00 -12.01 20.24
N LEU A 363 -3.69 -11.93 20.51
CA LEU A 363 -2.67 -12.40 19.57
C LEU A 363 -2.86 -13.87 19.18
N GLY A 364 -3.11 -14.75 20.17
CA GLY A 364 -3.31 -16.18 19.93
C GLY A 364 -4.48 -16.46 18.99
N SER A 365 -5.66 -15.87 19.28
CA SER A 365 -6.85 -16.06 18.44
C SER A 365 -6.65 -15.53 17.01
N VAL A 366 -6.00 -14.38 16.86
CA VAL A 366 -5.70 -13.80 15.53
C VAL A 366 -4.73 -14.68 14.74
N LEU A 367 -3.76 -15.31 15.40
CA LEU A 367 -2.86 -16.25 14.75
C LEU A 367 -3.59 -17.53 14.32
N GLU A 368 -4.42 -18.13 15.19
CA GLU A 368 -5.21 -19.31 14.88
C GLU A 368 -6.14 -19.09 13.69
N GLU A 369 -6.84 -17.96 13.62
CA GLU A 369 -7.68 -17.57 12.47
C GLU A 369 -6.91 -17.52 11.15
N ARG A 370 -5.59 -17.29 11.22
CA ARG A 370 -4.70 -17.22 10.05
C ARG A 370 -3.88 -18.49 9.83
N GLY A 371 -4.19 -19.58 10.58
CA GLY A 371 -3.52 -20.87 10.47
C GLY A 371 -2.13 -20.93 11.10
N PHE A 372 -1.82 -20.03 12.03
CA PHE A 372 -0.59 -20.06 12.83
C PHE A 372 -0.91 -20.49 14.26
N VAL A 373 0.06 -21.16 14.90
CA VAL A 373 -0.05 -21.59 16.30
C VAL A 373 0.98 -20.85 17.15
N GLU A 374 0.58 -20.30 18.29
CA GLU A 374 1.48 -19.48 19.12
C GLU A 374 2.59 -20.32 19.78
N ASP A 375 2.26 -21.51 20.25
CA ASP A 375 3.20 -22.44 20.87
C ASP A 375 3.56 -23.56 19.87
N VAL A 376 4.66 -23.39 19.17
CA VAL A 376 5.23 -24.46 18.34
C VAL A 376 6.31 -25.17 19.17
N GLU A 377 5.97 -26.34 19.73
CA GLU A 377 7.02 -27.32 20.01
C GLU A 377 7.64 -27.67 18.65
N SER A 378 8.93 -27.35 18.47
CA SER A 378 9.63 -27.52 17.20
C SER A 378 9.60 -28.97 16.75
N CYS A 379 8.70 -29.31 15.83
CA CYS A 379 8.82 -30.53 15.05
C CYS A 379 9.83 -30.26 13.92
N GLU A 380 11.11 -30.42 14.22
CA GLU A 380 12.16 -30.35 13.20
C GLU A 380 12.16 -31.65 12.39
N ILE A 381 11.99 -31.50 11.08
CA ILE A 381 12.21 -32.60 10.13
C ILE A 381 13.60 -32.41 9.57
N GLU A 382 14.52 -33.32 9.90
CA GLU A 382 15.84 -33.36 9.26
C GLU A 382 15.67 -33.68 7.76
N ILE A 383 15.94 -32.70 6.92
CA ILE A 383 16.04 -32.91 5.47
C ILE A 383 17.50 -33.27 5.17
N SER A 384 17.75 -34.56 4.88
CA SER A 384 19.04 -34.98 4.37
C SER A 384 19.24 -34.43 2.95
N ASN A 385 20.21 -33.53 2.78
CA ASN A 385 20.68 -33.14 1.46
C ASN A 385 21.32 -34.38 0.78
N SER A 386 20.61 -34.97 -0.16
CA SER A 386 21.13 -36.00 -1.07
C SER A 386 21.73 -35.37 -2.31
#